data_15fd955853d92493dc13738ddfda69e1
#
_entry.id   15fd955853d92493dc13738ddfda69e1
#
_cell.length_a   1.000
_cell.length_b   1.000
_cell.length_c   1.000
_cell.angle_alpha   90.00
_cell.angle_beta   90.00
_cell.angle_gamma   90.00
#
_symmetry.space_group_name_H-M   'P 1'
#
loop_
_entity.id
_entity.type
_entity.pdbx_description
1 polymer ?
#
loop_
_entity_poly.entity_id
_entity_poly.type
_entity_poly.pdbx_seq_one_letter_code
_entity_poly.pdbx_strand_id
1 'polypeptide(L)'
;MPDAAIEIENLTKEYPFGFLNLKKRTSLEGLNMQVETGEVFGFIGPNGAGKSTTIKLLMRLIFPTAGSARILGKPISDVEMHREIGYLPEQPYFYDYLTAAEVLDYFARFHDLTATDRKDRVERMLKKVGLETARKIQLRKYSKGMLQRVGLAQAILHDPKVVILDEPMSGLDPVGRREVRDIILELKRDGKTVMFSTHILPDAEMLCDRVGVIVGGKLRGVGAPGTLVDMKTQGMEILFEMTGTSKAPVLSKATRTGDRYRLQVAEEELYAVIEQLRGAGARILSVSEVKATLEEFFMNLVEADRAQAAAVEVSGT
;
A
#
# COMPACT_ATOMS: atom_id res chain seq x y z
N MET A 1 -7.65 -2.64 -24.91
CA MET A 1 -7.45 -2.17 -23.51
C MET A 1 -7.02 -3.40 -22.73
N PRO A 2 -6.08 -3.33 -21.81
CA PRO A 2 -5.79 -4.47 -20.95
C PRO A 2 -7.09 -4.86 -20.21
N ASP A 3 -7.35 -6.16 -20.11
CA ASP A 3 -8.54 -6.67 -19.44
C ASP A 3 -8.40 -6.35 -17.95
N ALA A 4 -9.42 -5.71 -17.37
CA ALA A 4 -9.43 -5.40 -15.94
C ALA A 4 -9.57 -6.68 -15.11
N ALA A 5 -8.63 -6.90 -14.19
CA ALA A 5 -8.71 -8.01 -13.24
C ALA A 5 -9.68 -7.73 -12.10
N ILE A 6 -9.80 -6.46 -11.68
CA ILE A 6 -10.78 -6.00 -10.68
C ILE A 6 -11.47 -4.76 -11.22
N GLU A 7 -12.79 -4.74 -11.20
CA GLU A 7 -13.63 -3.61 -11.59
C GLU A 7 -14.56 -3.26 -10.43
N ILE A 8 -14.61 -1.98 -10.08
CA ILE A 8 -15.47 -1.46 -9.01
C ILE A 8 -16.29 -0.30 -9.57
N GLU A 9 -17.63 -0.38 -9.42
CA GLU A 9 -18.57 0.60 -9.96
C GLU A 9 -19.49 1.12 -8.85
N ASN A 10 -19.35 2.40 -8.51
CA ASN A 10 -20.17 3.14 -7.54
C ASN A 10 -20.33 2.39 -6.19
N LEU A 11 -19.28 1.66 -5.75
CA LEU A 11 -19.33 0.81 -4.59
C LEU A 11 -19.44 1.65 -3.32
N THR A 12 -20.52 1.41 -2.55
CA THR A 12 -20.85 2.16 -1.35
C THR A 12 -21.09 1.22 -0.19
N LYS A 13 -20.59 1.58 1.00
CA LYS A 13 -20.83 0.84 2.24
C LYS A 13 -21.16 1.78 3.37
N GLU A 14 -22.36 1.61 3.90
CA GLU A 14 -22.85 2.25 5.12
C GLU A 14 -22.99 1.20 6.23
N TYR A 15 -22.62 1.59 7.44
CA TYR A 15 -22.83 0.80 8.65
C TYR A 15 -23.87 1.49 9.55
N PRO A 16 -24.90 0.78 9.99
CA PRO A 16 -25.80 1.32 11.00
C PRO A 16 -25.06 1.48 12.34
N PHE A 17 -25.32 2.57 13.06
CA PHE A 17 -24.77 2.78 14.39
C PHE A 17 -25.72 3.61 15.27
N GLY A 18 -25.39 3.69 16.58
CA GLY A 18 -26.20 4.40 17.56
C GLY A 18 -27.37 3.59 18.12
N PHE A 19 -28.15 4.24 19.00
CA PHE A 19 -29.31 3.60 19.61
C PHE A 19 -30.35 3.25 18.54
N LEU A 20 -30.80 1.98 18.49
CA LEU A 20 -31.74 1.42 17.51
C LEU A 20 -31.25 1.49 16.05
N ASN A 21 -29.92 1.65 15.81
CA ASN A 21 -29.37 1.72 14.44
C ASN A 21 -29.92 2.88 13.57
N LEU A 22 -30.41 3.94 14.20
CA LEU A 22 -31.04 5.08 13.51
C LEU A 22 -30.05 5.98 12.77
N LYS A 23 -28.77 5.91 13.13
CA LYS A 23 -27.70 6.66 12.45
C LYS A 23 -26.94 5.75 11.51
N LYS A 24 -26.40 6.32 10.44
CA LYS A 24 -25.54 5.62 9.48
C LYS A 24 -24.17 6.26 9.46
N ARG A 25 -23.14 5.43 9.39
CA ARG A 25 -21.76 5.84 9.15
C ARG A 25 -21.32 5.32 7.81
N THR A 26 -21.02 6.21 6.89
CA THR A 26 -20.50 5.85 5.56
C THR A 26 -19.01 5.53 5.70
N SER A 27 -18.64 4.32 5.31
CA SER A 27 -17.25 3.86 5.27
C SER A 27 -16.67 3.93 3.86
N LEU A 28 -17.53 3.86 2.85
CA LEU A 28 -17.16 3.91 1.45
C LEU A 28 -18.29 4.58 0.68
N GLU A 29 -17.96 5.58 -0.15
CA GLU A 29 -18.95 6.38 -0.87
C GLU A 29 -18.61 6.43 -2.37
N GLY A 30 -19.40 5.68 -3.17
CA GLY A 30 -19.35 5.74 -4.62
C GLY A 30 -17.98 5.43 -5.23
N LEU A 31 -17.25 4.43 -4.70
CA LEU A 31 -15.93 4.06 -5.19
C LEU A 31 -16.03 3.54 -6.63
N ASN A 32 -15.24 4.15 -7.53
CA ASN A 32 -15.05 3.69 -8.90
C ASN A 32 -13.54 3.46 -9.14
N MET A 33 -13.14 2.23 -9.48
CA MET A 33 -11.73 1.88 -9.63
C MET A 33 -11.57 0.63 -10.50
N GLN A 34 -10.46 0.55 -11.23
CA GLN A 34 -10.05 -0.62 -11.99
C GLN A 34 -8.61 -1.00 -11.69
N VAL A 35 -8.36 -2.31 -11.55
CA VAL A 35 -7.02 -2.90 -11.47
C VAL A 35 -6.81 -3.72 -12.72
N GLU A 36 -5.71 -3.49 -13.41
CA GLU A 36 -5.37 -4.15 -14.68
C GLU A 36 -4.77 -5.54 -14.44
N THR A 37 -4.94 -6.44 -15.41
CA THR A 37 -4.37 -7.78 -15.32
C THR A 37 -2.84 -7.74 -15.33
N GLY A 38 -2.21 -8.43 -14.38
CA GLY A 38 -0.76 -8.56 -14.27
C GLY A 38 -0.06 -7.37 -13.59
N GLU A 39 -0.79 -6.34 -13.13
CA GLU A 39 -0.17 -5.23 -12.39
C GLU A 39 -0.08 -5.49 -10.88
N VAL A 40 0.81 -4.79 -10.23
CA VAL A 40 0.82 -4.58 -8.78
C VAL A 40 0.16 -3.25 -8.49
N PHE A 41 -1.01 -3.30 -7.86
CA PHE A 41 -1.82 -2.14 -7.52
C PHE A 41 -1.80 -1.88 -6.01
N GLY A 42 -1.39 -0.67 -5.63
CA GLY A 42 -1.40 -0.20 -4.24
C GLY A 42 -2.69 0.54 -3.91
N PHE A 43 -3.43 0.10 -2.89
CA PHE A 43 -4.59 0.82 -2.39
C PHE A 43 -4.21 1.56 -1.11
N ILE A 44 -3.90 2.85 -1.22
CA ILE A 44 -3.27 3.65 -0.18
C ILE A 44 -4.25 4.61 0.49
N GLY A 45 -4.11 4.77 1.80
CA GLY A 45 -4.97 5.67 2.58
C GLY A 45 -4.67 5.60 4.08
N PRO A 46 -5.10 6.60 4.86
CA PRO A 46 -4.95 6.57 6.31
C PRO A 46 -5.79 5.46 6.95
N ASN A 47 -5.56 5.20 8.23
CA ASN A 47 -6.38 4.26 8.98
C ASN A 47 -7.83 4.77 9.03
N GLY A 48 -8.79 3.87 8.78
CA GLY A 48 -10.21 4.22 8.72
C GLY A 48 -10.69 4.81 7.38
N ALA A 49 -9.82 4.97 6.37
CA ALA A 49 -10.19 5.53 5.06
C ALA A 49 -11.11 4.65 4.21
N GLY A 50 -11.32 3.38 4.58
CA GLY A 50 -12.17 2.44 3.82
C GLY A 50 -11.41 1.31 3.12
N LYS A 51 -10.06 1.22 3.24
CA LYS A 51 -9.23 0.20 2.59
C LYS A 51 -9.71 -1.24 2.87
N SER A 52 -9.68 -1.64 4.14
CA SER A 52 -10.11 -2.99 4.54
C SER A 52 -11.62 -3.23 4.30
N THR A 53 -12.45 -2.17 4.32
CA THR A 53 -13.86 -2.27 3.93
C THR A 53 -13.98 -2.66 2.45
N THR A 54 -13.23 -2.00 1.58
CA THR A 54 -13.20 -2.33 0.14
C THR A 54 -12.75 -3.76 -0.10
N ILE A 55 -11.64 -4.17 0.55
CA ILE A 55 -11.14 -5.55 0.44
C ILE A 55 -12.20 -6.57 0.92
N LYS A 56 -12.84 -6.32 2.07
CA LYS A 56 -13.89 -7.20 2.60
C LYS A 56 -15.10 -7.29 1.67
N LEU A 57 -15.46 -6.22 0.97
CA LEU A 57 -16.51 -6.22 -0.05
C LEU A 57 -16.10 -7.06 -1.26
N LEU A 58 -14.88 -6.90 -1.78
CA LEU A 58 -14.34 -7.69 -2.88
C LEU A 58 -14.30 -9.19 -2.53
N MET A 59 -13.91 -9.51 -1.30
CA MET A 59 -13.90 -10.88 -0.78
C MET A 59 -15.28 -11.40 -0.35
N ARG A 60 -16.35 -10.60 -0.55
CA ARG A 60 -17.73 -10.96 -0.11
C ARG A 60 -17.83 -11.34 1.38
N LEU A 61 -16.93 -10.88 2.22
CA LEU A 61 -17.01 -11.03 3.68
C LEU A 61 -18.07 -10.10 4.29
N ILE A 62 -18.40 -9.03 3.59
CA ILE A 62 -19.49 -8.10 3.86
C ILE A 62 -20.19 -7.75 2.54
N PHE A 63 -21.40 -7.22 2.61
CA PHE A 63 -22.21 -6.88 1.43
C PHE A 63 -22.22 -5.37 1.20
N PRO A 64 -22.21 -4.91 -0.07
CA PRO A 64 -22.33 -3.51 -0.40
C PRO A 64 -23.74 -2.97 -0.05
N THR A 65 -23.81 -1.68 0.26
CA THR A 65 -25.08 -0.95 0.40
C THR A 65 -25.60 -0.54 -0.98
N ALA A 66 -24.69 -0.17 -1.89
CA ALA A 66 -25.00 0.12 -3.30
C ALA A 66 -23.76 -0.12 -4.17
N GLY A 67 -23.93 -0.13 -5.49
CA GLY A 67 -22.89 -0.38 -6.45
C GLY A 67 -22.55 -1.85 -6.64
N SER A 68 -21.56 -2.12 -7.45
CA SER A 68 -21.12 -3.47 -7.80
C SER A 68 -19.61 -3.58 -7.94
N ALA A 69 -19.09 -4.80 -7.95
CA ALA A 69 -17.72 -5.10 -8.32
C ALA A 69 -17.63 -6.45 -9.03
N ARG A 70 -16.60 -6.58 -9.87
CA ARG A 70 -16.27 -7.79 -10.61
C ARG A 70 -14.79 -8.13 -10.39
N ILE A 71 -14.49 -9.41 -10.40
CA ILE A 71 -13.11 -9.91 -10.39
C ILE A 71 -13.01 -10.95 -11.52
N LEU A 72 -12.04 -10.74 -12.42
CA LEU A 72 -11.87 -11.53 -13.65
C LEU A 72 -13.18 -11.62 -14.47
N GLY A 73 -13.92 -10.50 -14.57
CA GLY A 73 -15.19 -10.39 -15.27
C GLY A 73 -16.39 -11.00 -14.54
N LYS A 74 -16.19 -11.76 -13.44
CA LYS A 74 -17.25 -12.37 -12.64
C LYS A 74 -17.70 -11.43 -11.52
N PRO A 75 -19.02 -11.28 -11.27
CA PRO A 75 -19.49 -10.46 -10.15
C PRO A 75 -19.02 -11.05 -8.81
N ILE A 76 -18.75 -10.18 -7.82
CA ILE A 76 -18.36 -10.62 -6.47
C ILE A 76 -19.42 -11.47 -5.76
N SER A 77 -20.64 -11.55 -6.29
CA SER A 77 -21.69 -12.46 -5.82
C SER A 77 -21.47 -13.92 -6.27
N ASP A 78 -20.67 -14.15 -7.30
CA ASP A 78 -20.32 -15.50 -7.77
C ASP A 78 -19.23 -16.11 -6.87
N VAL A 79 -19.59 -17.17 -6.13
CA VAL A 79 -18.64 -17.82 -5.22
C VAL A 79 -17.50 -18.56 -5.94
N GLU A 80 -17.70 -18.94 -7.19
CA GLU A 80 -16.67 -19.62 -7.99
C GLU A 80 -15.48 -18.73 -8.31
N MET A 81 -15.65 -17.40 -8.25
CA MET A 81 -14.53 -16.49 -8.43
C MET A 81 -13.45 -16.68 -7.36
N HIS A 82 -13.80 -17.09 -6.12
CA HIS A 82 -12.85 -17.29 -5.04
C HIS A 82 -11.79 -18.36 -5.33
N ARG A 83 -12.04 -19.27 -6.27
CA ARG A 83 -11.05 -20.26 -6.71
C ARG A 83 -9.85 -19.64 -7.42
N GLU A 84 -10.04 -18.44 -7.97
CA GLU A 84 -9.02 -17.69 -8.72
C GLU A 84 -8.36 -16.58 -7.89
N ILE A 85 -8.75 -16.44 -6.60
CA ILE A 85 -8.32 -15.35 -5.74
C ILE A 85 -7.57 -15.88 -4.52
N GLY A 86 -6.38 -15.34 -4.29
CA GLY A 86 -5.65 -15.48 -3.04
C GLY A 86 -5.93 -14.30 -2.11
N TYR A 87 -6.19 -14.55 -0.84
CA TYR A 87 -6.47 -13.50 0.12
C TYR A 87 -5.63 -13.63 1.39
N LEU A 88 -4.96 -12.53 1.77
CA LEU A 88 -4.27 -12.37 3.04
C LEU A 88 -4.95 -11.25 3.83
N PRO A 89 -5.61 -11.53 4.96
CA PRO A 89 -6.12 -10.50 5.86
C PRO A 89 -4.97 -9.80 6.60
N GLU A 90 -5.23 -8.59 7.14
CA GLU A 90 -4.26 -7.82 7.93
C GLU A 90 -3.66 -8.64 9.08
N GLN A 91 -4.49 -9.45 9.75
CA GLN A 91 -4.08 -10.36 10.82
C GLN A 91 -4.55 -11.77 10.47
N PRO A 92 -3.67 -12.60 9.87
CA PRO A 92 -4.01 -13.99 9.63
C PRO A 92 -4.11 -14.73 10.96
N TYR A 93 -5.21 -15.46 11.13
CA TYR A 93 -5.45 -16.27 12.32
C TYR A 93 -5.34 -17.75 11.97
N PHE A 94 -4.44 -18.46 12.68
CA PHE A 94 -4.24 -19.89 12.54
C PHE A 94 -4.34 -20.58 13.89
N TYR A 95 -4.63 -21.88 13.89
CA TYR A 95 -4.52 -22.71 15.06
C TYR A 95 -3.04 -22.78 15.47
N ASP A 96 -2.69 -22.17 16.58
CA ASP A 96 -1.32 -21.92 17.02
C ASP A 96 -0.54 -23.19 17.43
N TYR A 97 -1.25 -24.29 17.71
CA TYR A 97 -0.67 -25.60 17.99
C TYR A 97 -0.26 -26.38 16.73
N LEU A 98 -0.70 -25.96 15.54
CA LEU A 98 -0.28 -26.54 14.27
C LEU A 98 1.09 -26.01 13.84
N THR A 99 1.76 -26.75 12.98
CA THR A 99 2.96 -26.33 12.25
C THR A 99 2.55 -25.65 10.92
N ALA A 100 3.46 -24.89 10.30
CA ALA A 100 3.20 -24.29 9.00
C ALA A 100 2.88 -25.33 7.92
N ALA A 101 3.56 -26.46 7.93
CA ALA A 101 3.30 -27.55 6.99
C ALA A 101 1.87 -28.13 7.16
N GLU A 102 1.41 -28.34 8.39
CA GLU A 102 0.07 -28.83 8.69
C GLU A 102 -1.02 -27.82 8.28
N VAL A 103 -0.81 -26.54 8.57
CA VAL A 103 -1.74 -25.48 8.14
C VAL A 103 -1.85 -25.41 6.62
N LEU A 104 -0.74 -25.42 5.91
CA LEU A 104 -0.77 -25.40 4.44
C LEU A 104 -1.39 -26.67 3.85
N ASP A 105 -1.10 -27.87 4.39
CA ASP A 105 -1.78 -29.10 3.95
C ASP A 105 -3.29 -29.05 4.22
N TYR A 106 -3.70 -28.52 5.40
CA TYR A 106 -5.11 -28.34 5.72
C TYR A 106 -5.81 -27.46 4.66
N PHE A 107 -5.27 -26.30 4.32
CA PHE A 107 -5.85 -25.41 3.31
C PHE A 107 -5.78 -26.02 1.90
N ALA A 108 -4.72 -26.76 1.57
CA ALA A 108 -4.59 -27.43 0.28
C ALA A 108 -5.68 -28.49 0.02
N ARG A 109 -6.33 -29.01 1.08
CA ARG A 109 -7.46 -29.98 0.94
C ARG A 109 -8.73 -29.35 0.40
N PHE A 110 -8.87 -28.02 0.45
CA PHE A 110 -10.02 -27.33 -0.15
C PHE A 110 -9.90 -27.15 -1.66
N HIS A 111 -8.77 -27.54 -2.23
CA HIS A 111 -8.51 -27.50 -3.66
C HIS A 111 -8.41 -28.93 -4.21
N ASP A 112 -8.75 -29.11 -5.48
CA ASP A 112 -8.80 -30.42 -6.16
C ASP A 112 -7.39 -30.98 -6.44
N LEU A 113 -6.57 -31.14 -5.36
CA LEU A 113 -5.21 -31.65 -5.41
C LEU A 113 -5.13 -33.08 -4.88
N THR A 114 -4.38 -33.95 -5.58
CA THR A 114 -4.06 -35.27 -5.05
C THR A 114 -3.17 -35.17 -3.80
N ALA A 115 -3.06 -36.26 -3.01
CA ALA A 115 -2.22 -36.24 -1.82
C ALA A 115 -0.75 -35.96 -2.12
N THR A 116 -0.25 -36.43 -3.25
CA THR A 116 1.13 -36.17 -3.72
C THR A 116 1.29 -34.71 -4.12
N ASP A 117 0.37 -34.20 -4.96
CA ASP A 117 0.43 -32.80 -5.42
C ASP A 117 0.35 -31.81 -4.24
N ARG A 118 -0.48 -32.10 -3.22
CA ARG A 118 -0.54 -31.29 -1.99
C ARG A 118 0.79 -31.21 -1.29
N LYS A 119 1.44 -32.38 -1.07
CA LYS A 119 2.76 -32.43 -0.41
C LYS A 119 3.79 -31.58 -1.15
N ASP A 120 3.88 -31.75 -2.47
CA ASP A 120 4.83 -31.02 -3.29
C ASP A 120 4.50 -29.52 -3.33
N ARG A 121 3.21 -29.18 -3.32
CA ARG A 121 2.77 -27.78 -3.28
C ARG A 121 3.14 -27.11 -1.95
N VAL A 122 2.90 -27.80 -0.82
CA VAL A 122 3.25 -27.32 0.53
C VAL A 122 4.76 -27.08 0.63
N GLU A 123 5.60 -28.03 0.18
CA GLU A 123 7.04 -27.86 0.18
C GLU A 123 7.48 -26.66 -0.66
N ARG A 124 6.94 -26.50 -1.87
CA ARG A 124 7.22 -25.33 -2.73
C ARG A 124 6.82 -24.02 -2.08
N MET A 125 5.65 -23.97 -1.42
CA MET A 125 5.19 -22.75 -0.74
C MET A 125 6.07 -22.39 0.45
N LEU A 126 6.44 -23.38 1.29
CA LEU A 126 7.36 -23.16 2.40
C LEU A 126 8.72 -22.63 1.93
N LYS A 127 9.21 -23.15 0.81
CA LYS A 127 10.44 -22.65 0.16
C LYS A 127 10.26 -21.22 -0.32
N LYS A 128 9.16 -20.94 -1.05
CA LYS A 128 8.87 -19.61 -1.61
C LYS A 128 8.83 -18.53 -0.55
N VAL A 129 8.33 -18.84 0.65
CA VAL A 129 8.25 -17.89 1.78
C VAL A 129 9.39 -18.02 2.80
N GLY A 130 10.44 -18.79 2.52
CA GLY A 130 11.62 -18.93 3.37
C GLY A 130 11.34 -19.54 4.76
N LEU A 131 10.42 -20.50 4.84
CA LEU A 131 10.02 -21.18 6.08
C LEU A 131 10.37 -22.68 6.13
N GLU A 132 11.23 -23.16 5.24
CA GLU A 132 11.63 -24.58 5.15
C GLU A 132 12.22 -25.11 6.47
N THR A 133 13.11 -24.34 7.09
CA THR A 133 13.78 -24.73 8.34
C THR A 133 12.84 -24.72 9.54
N ALA A 134 11.80 -23.87 9.50
CA ALA A 134 10.82 -23.72 10.56
C ALA A 134 9.58 -24.62 10.37
N ARG A 135 9.45 -25.34 9.27
CA ARG A 135 8.25 -26.09 8.83
C ARG A 135 7.61 -27.00 9.90
N LYS A 136 8.39 -27.52 10.84
CA LYS A 136 7.95 -28.43 11.92
C LYS A 136 7.76 -27.73 13.26
N ILE A 137 8.02 -26.43 13.35
CA ILE A 137 7.84 -25.64 14.56
C ILE A 137 6.38 -25.19 14.62
N GLN A 138 5.76 -25.31 15.80
CA GLN A 138 4.37 -24.85 16.01
C GLN A 138 4.25 -23.33 15.87
N LEU A 139 3.15 -22.87 15.27
CA LEU A 139 2.92 -21.46 14.94
C LEU A 139 2.93 -20.53 16.15
N ARG A 140 2.58 -21.01 17.36
CA ARG A 140 2.72 -20.23 18.61
C ARG A 140 4.14 -19.76 18.92
N LYS A 141 5.15 -20.37 18.28
CA LYS A 141 6.56 -19.98 18.41
C LYS A 141 7.05 -19.10 17.27
N TYR A 142 6.17 -18.77 16.33
CA TYR A 142 6.52 -17.94 15.18
C TYR A 142 6.50 -16.46 15.56
N SER A 143 7.41 -15.70 14.96
CA SER A 143 7.33 -14.24 14.97
C SER A 143 6.13 -13.76 14.13
N LYS A 144 5.72 -12.49 14.31
CA LYS A 144 4.67 -11.89 13.50
C LYS A 144 4.99 -11.99 12.00
N GLY A 145 6.25 -11.72 11.60
CA GLY A 145 6.69 -11.84 10.21
C GLY A 145 6.63 -13.27 9.67
N MET A 146 6.94 -14.27 10.49
CA MET A 146 6.79 -15.68 10.10
C MET A 146 5.31 -16.03 9.89
N LEU A 147 4.41 -15.60 10.79
CA LEU A 147 2.97 -15.83 10.64
C LEU A 147 2.41 -15.15 9.38
N GLN A 148 2.86 -13.94 9.09
CA GLN A 148 2.48 -13.21 7.88
C GLN A 148 2.91 -13.97 6.61
N ARG A 149 4.12 -14.55 6.62
CA ARG A 149 4.61 -15.36 5.51
C ARG A 149 3.85 -16.69 5.36
N VAL A 150 3.41 -17.31 6.46
CA VAL A 150 2.49 -18.47 6.39
C VAL A 150 1.15 -18.04 5.74
N GLY A 151 0.60 -16.89 6.13
CA GLY A 151 -0.61 -16.35 5.54
C GLY A 151 -0.45 -16.07 4.04
N LEU A 152 0.68 -15.50 3.64
CA LEU A 152 0.99 -15.28 2.24
C LEU A 152 1.13 -16.60 1.46
N ALA A 153 1.82 -17.60 2.03
CA ALA A 153 1.90 -18.95 1.46
C ALA A 153 0.52 -19.58 1.27
N GLN A 154 -0.36 -19.43 2.28
CA GLN A 154 -1.74 -19.92 2.21
C GLN A 154 -2.54 -19.19 1.11
N ALA A 155 -2.39 -17.87 1.01
CA ALA A 155 -3.09 -17.08 0.00
C ALA A 155 -2.72 -17.48 -1.44
N ILE A 156 -1.49 -17.89 -1.70
CA ILE A 156 -0.99 -18.28 -3.04
C ILE A 156 -0.91 -19.79 -3.27
N LEU A 157 -1.36 -20.60 -2.32
CA LEU A 157 -1.22 -22.05 -2.31
C LEU A 157 -1.85 -22.72 -3.54
N HIS A 158 -3.01 -22.23 -3.98
CA HIS A 158 -3.79 -22.77 -5.10
C HIS A 158 -3.49 -22.14 -6.45
N ASP A 159 -2.42 -21.34 -6.52
CA ASP A 159 -1.96 -20.67 -7.74
C ASP A 159 -2.99 -19.68 -8.34
N PRO A 160 -3.53 -18.75 -7.53
CA PRO A 160 -4.56 -17.82 -7.96
C PRO A 160 -4.07 -16.89 -9.08
N LYS A 161 -5.01 -16.31 -9.85
CA LYS A 161 -4.72 -15.27 -10.85
C LYS A 161 -4.65 -13.88 -10.22
N VAL A 162 -5.47 -13.64 -9.18
CA VAL A 162 -5.52 -12.38 -8.44
C VAL A 162 -5.16 -12.63 -6.98
N VAL A 163 -4.28 -11.81 -6.41
CA VAL A 163 -3.88 -11.88 -5.00
C VAL A 163 -4.22 -10.56 -4.32
N ILE A 164 -5.06 -10.62 -3.30
CA ILE A 164 -5.50 -9.45 -2.52
C ILE A 164 -4.90 -9.53 -1.12
N LEU A 165 -4.12 -8.51 -0.73
CA LEU A 165 -3.38 -8.49 0.52
C LEU A 165 -3.78 -7.26 1.34
N ASP A 166 -4.31 -7.46 2.56
CA ASP A 166 -4.65 -6.37 3.46
C ASP A 166 -3.49 -6.06 4.40
N GLU A 167 -2.83 -4.90 4.22
CA GLU A 167 -1.69 -4.42 5.01
C GLU A 167 -0.56 -5.48 5.17
N PRO A 168 -0.06 -6.11 4.09
CA PRO A 168 0.80 -7.30 4.18
C PRO A 168 2.14 -7.06 4.89
N MET A 169 2.61 -5.82 4.98
CA MET A 169 3.89 -5.44 5.58
C MET A 169 3.75 -4.72 6.92
N SER A 170 2.51 -4.57 7.44
CA SER A 170 2.24 -3.84 8.68
C SER A 170 2.86 -4.51 9.91
N GLY A 171 3.61 -3.73 10.68
CA GLY A 171 4.24 -4.18 11.93
C GLY A 171 5.35 -5.21 11.75
N LEU A 172 5.91 -5.35 10.55
CA LEU A 172 7.10 -6.12 10.29
C LEU A 172 8.36 -5.28 10.48
N ASP A 173 9.45 -5.93 10.87
CA ASP A 173 10.78 -5.36 10.85
C ASP A 173 11.29 -5.14 9.41
N PRO A 174 12.38 -4.40 9.18
CA PRO A 174 12.88 -4.13 7.84
C PRO A 174 13.21 -5.40 7.03
N VAL A 175 13.67 -6.46 7.68
CA VAL A 175 13.98 -7.74 7.01
C VAL A 175 12.70 -8.42 6.55
N GLY A 176 11.71 -8.57 7.43
CA GLY A 176 10.42 -9.16 7.10
C GLY A 176 9.67 -8.39 6.01
N ARG A 177 9.74 -7.04 6.01
CA ARG A 177 9.19 -6.22 4.92
C ARG A 177 9.83 -6.54 3.58
N ARG A 178 11.16 -6.64 3.55
CA ARG A 178 11.89 -7.00 2.33
C ARG A 178 11.48 -8.37 1.80
N GLU A 179 11.38 -9.37 2.68
CA GLU A 179 10.96 -10.73 2.31
C GLU A 179 9.56 -10.72 1.67
N VAL A 180 8.60 -10.00 2.25
CA VAL A 180 7.23 -9.87 1.70
C VAL A 180 7.24 -9.13 0.35
N ARG A 181 8.04 -8.05 0.23
CA ARG A 181 8.20 -7.32 -1.05
C ARG A 181 8.74 -8.22 -2.15
N ASP A 182 9.77 -9.01 -1.84
CA ASP A 182 10.39 -9.91 -2.81
C ASP A 182 9.37 -10.95 -3.31
N ILE A 183 8.49 -11.45 -2.44
CA ILE A 183 7.40 -12.37 -2.83
C ILE A 183 6.37 -11.66 -3.72
N ILE A 184 5.97 -10.43 -3.41
CA ILE A 184 5.03 -9.65 -4.26
C ILE A 184 5.63 -9.43 -5.67
N LEU A 185 6.91 -9.07 -5.75
CA LEU A 185 7.60 -8.89 -7.03
C LEU A 185 7.75 -10.21 -7.81
N GLU A 186 7.91 -11.33 -7.11
CA GLU A 186 7.92 -12.65 -7.75
C GLU A 186 6.54 -13.00 -8.31
N LEU A 187 5.45 -12.75 -7.57
CA LEU A 187 4.08 -12.94 -8.06
C LEU A 187 3.81 -12.13 -9.32
N LYS A 188 4.28 -10.87 -9.37
CA LYS A 188 4.19 -10.03 -10.57
C LYS A 188 4.94 -10.66 -11.76
N ARG A 189 6.16 -11.14 -11.53
CA ARG A 189 6.96 -11.83 -12.58
C ARG A 189 6.29 -13.10 -13.08
N ASP A 190 5.55 -13.80 -12.20
CA ASP A 190 4.74 -14.97 -12.54
C ASP A 190 3.41 -14.59 -13.26
N GLY A 191 3.21 -13.31 -13.62
CA GLY A 191 2.03 -12.80 -14.33
C GLY A 191 0.76 -12.70 -13.49
N LYS A 192 0.89 -12.73 -12.15
CA LYS A 192 -0.26 -12.57 -11.24
C LYS A 192 -0.61 -11.09 -11.10
N THR A 193 -1.91 -10.81 -10.94
CA THR A 193 -2.37 -9.49 -10.50
C THR A 193 -2.31 -9.42 -8.99
N VAL A 194 -1.69 -8.40 -8.45
CA VAL A 194 -1.59 -8.20 -6.98
C VAL A 194 -2.21 -6.87 -6.61
N MET A 195 -3.23 -6.88 -5.74
CA MET A 195 -3.76 -5.68 -5.11
C MET A 195 -3.41 -5.74 -3.61
N PHE A 196 -2.75 -4.71 -3.09
CA PHE A 196 -2.53 -4.65 -1.65
C PHE A 196 -2.88 -3.29 -1.05
N SER A 197 -3.40 -3.31 0.18
CA SER A 197 -3.62 -2.10 0.94
C SER A 197 -2.37 -1.72 1.72
N THR A 198 -2.11 -0.43 1.87
CA THR A 198 -1.07 0.07 2.76
C THR A 198 -1.32 1.52 3.17
N HIS A 199 -0.77 1.91 4.32
CA HIS A 199 -0.61 3.30 4.72
C HIS A 199 0.87 3.75 4.65
N ILE A 200 1.76 2.87 4.17
CA ILE A 200 3.21 3.09 4.08
C ILE A 200 3.55 3.44 2.62
N LEU A 201 3.68 4.72 2.34
CA LEU A 201 3.87 5.24 0.98
C LEU A 201 5.15 4.77 0.29
N PRO A 202 6.32 4.68 0.95
CA PRO A 202 7.53 4.14 0.35
C PRO A 202 7.39 2.70 -0.17
N ASP A 203 6.58 1.87 0.48
CA ASP A 203 6.32 0.51 -0.02
C ASP A 203 5.49 0.55 -1.31
N ALA A 204 4.51 1.45 -1.40
CA ALA A 204 3.70 1.63 -2.60
C ALA A 204 4.53 2.20 -3.77
N GLU A 205 5.37 3.20 -3.52
CA GLU A 205 6.26 3.79 -4.54
C GLU A 205 7.23 2.76 -5.14
N MET A 206 7.71 1.84 -4.31
CA MET A 206 8.71 0.84 -4.72
C MET A 206 8.08 -0.34 -5.50
N LEU A 207 6.85 -0.73 -5.18
CA LEU A 207 6.26 -1.99 -5.64
C LEU A 207 5.22 -1.81 -6.73
N CYS A 208 4.46 -0.68 -6.69
CA CYS A 208 3.26 -0.56 -7.48
C CYS A 208 3.51 0.02 -8.87
N ASP A 209 2.81 -0.53 -9.85
CA ASP A 209 2.68 0.07 -11.17
C ASP A 209 1.73 1.27 -11.10
N ARG A 210 0.62 1.08 -10.38
CA ARG A 210 -0.38 2.13 -10.12
C ARG A 210 -0.85 2.06 -8.67
N VAL A 211 -1.29 3.19 -8.17
CA VAL A 211 -1.89 3.30 -6.84
C VAL A 211 -3.25 4.00 -6.91
N GLY A 212 -4.16 3.61 -6.03
CA GLY A 212 -5.41 4.31 -5.76
C GLY A 212 -5.37 4.93 -4.37
N VAL A 213 -5.56 6.24 -4.29
CA VAL A 213 -5.55 6.99 -3.02
C VAL A 213 -6.97 7.14 -2.50
N ILE A 214 -7.25 6.60 -1.32
CA ILE A 214 -8.55 6.72 -0.65
C ILE A 214 -8.42 7.54 0.63
N VAL A 215 -9.30 8.56 0.77
CA VAL A 215 -9.40 9.39 1.98
C VAL A 215 -10.88 9.65 2.27
N GLY A 216 -11.29 9.49 3.52
CA GLY A 216 -12.69 9.72 3.93
C GLY A 216 -13.72 8.86 3.21
N GLY A 217 -13.36 7.60 2.81
CA GLY A 217 -14.24 6.71 2.06
C GLY A 217 -14.37 7.02 0.57
N LYS A 218 -13.64 8.00 0.05
CA LYS A 218 -13.68 8.45 -1.35
C LYS A 218 -12.34 8.25 -2.03
N LEU A 219 -12.38 7.80 -3.29
CA LEU A 219 -11.20 7.75 -4.14
C LEU A 219 -10.80 9.17 -4.55
N ARG A 220 -9.56 9.54 -4.28
CA ARG A 220 -9.03 10.89 -4.56
C ARG A 220 -8.15 10.94 -5.81
N GLY A 221 -7.63 9.80 -6.23
CA GLY A 221 -6.82 9.70 -7.44
C GLY A 221 -6.38 8.27 -7.72
N VAL A 222 -6.12 7.97 -8.99
CA VAL A 222 -5.55 6.70 -9.46
C VAL A 222 -4.51 7.02 -10.52
N GLY A 223 -3.33 6.43 -10.41
CA GLY A 223 -2.25 6.61 -11.38
C GLY A 223 -0.96 5.93 -10.96
N ALA A 224 0.08 6.00 -11.80
CA ALA A 224 1.41 5.60 -11.37
C ALA A 224 1.90 6.50 -10.23
N PRO A 225 2.62 5.98 -9.23
CA PRO A 225 3.09 6.79 -8.09
C PRO A 225 3.72 8.12 -8.49
N GLY A 226 4.60 8.09 -9.50
CA GLY A 226 5.27 9.30 -9.99
C GLY A 226 4.39 10.27 -10.80
N THR A 227 3.21 9.85 -11.30
CA THR A 227 2.31 10.72 -12.08
C THR A 227 1.19 11.33 -11.24
N LEU A 228 0.86 10.73 -10.10
CA LEU A 228 -0.10 11.29 -9.14
C LEU A 228 0.46 12.52 -8.42
N VAL A 229 1.75 12.55 -8.28
CA VAL A 229 2.48 13.73 -7.82
C VAL A 229 2.67 14.60 -9.05
N ASP A 230 2.03 15.77 -9.10
CA ASP A 230 2.25 16.75 -10.17
C ASP A 230 3.77 17.02 -10.21
N MET A 231 4.45 16.46 -11.23
CA MET A 231 5.93 16.50 -11.35
C MET A 231 6.44 17.90 -11.69
N LYS A 232 5.73 18.95 -11.30
CA LYS A 232 6.32 20.28 -11.29
C LYS A 232 7.43 20.25 -10.25
N THR A 233 8.65 20.40 -10.73
CA THR A 233 9.82 20.64 -9.91
C THR A 233 9.45 21.74 -8.92
N GLN A 234 9.41 21.42 -7.61
CA GLN A 234 9.10 22.44 -6.57
C GLN A 234 10.29 23.39 -6.36
N GLY A 235 11.33 23.21 -7.15
CA GLY A 235 12.57 23.96 -7.10
C GLY A 235 13.79 23.05 -7.00
N MET A 236 14.91 23.68 -6.64
CA MET A 236 16.20 23.02 -6.50
C MET A 236 16.67 23.11 -5.05
N GLU A 237 17.18 21.99 -4.51
CA GLU A 237 17.82 21.96 -3.20
C GLU A 237 19.35 22.07 -3.37
N ILE A 238 19.95 23.00 -2.67
CA ILE A 238 21.40 23.17 -2.59
C ILE A 238 21.86 22.74 -1.20
N LEU A 239 22.70 21.71 -1.12
CA LEU A 239 23.39 21.30 0.09
C LEU A 239 24.81 21.88 0.06
N PHE A 240 25.22 22.61 1.11
CA PHE A 240 26.50 23.23 1.16
C PHE A 240 27.08 23.34 2.60
N GLU A 241 28.36 23.56 2.70
CA GLU A 241 29.09 23.84 3.93
C GLU A 241 29.69 25.26 3.87
N MET A 242 29.76 25.93 5.03
CA MET A 242 30.41 27.25 5.13
C MET A 242 31.84 27.10 5.64
N THR A 243 32.80 27.69 4.92
CA THR A 243 34.22 27.68 5.32
C THR A 243 34.58 28.87 6.22
N GLY A 244 33.59 29.64 6.69
CA GLY A 244 33.78 30.81 7.57
C GLY A 244 32.46 31.39 8.05
N THR A 245 32.50 32.40 8.91
CA THR A 245 31.32 33.17 9.35
C THR A 245 30.99 34.23 8.29
N SER A 246 29.93 33.93 7.49
CA SER A 246 29.39 34.92 6.54
C SER A 246 27.98 35.34 7.00
N LYS A 247 27.65 36.63 6.74
CA LYS A 247 26.32 37.20 6.95
C LYS A 247 25.56 37.38 5.63
N ALA A 248 25.83 36.55 4.63
CA ALA A 248 25.15 36.68 3.34
C ALA A 248 23.64 36.51 3.51
N PRO A 249 22.79 37.37 2.91
CA PRO A 249 21.34 37.32 3.05
C PRO A 249 20.74 35.99 2.66
N VAL A 250 21.34 35.27 1.72
CA VAL A 250 20.91 33.94 1.26
C VAL A 250 20.93 32.90 2.38
N LEU A 251 21.79 33.06 3.40
CA LEU A 251 21.87 32.13 4.53
C LEU A 251 20.68 32.23 5.49
N SER A 252 19.95 33.35 5.50
CA SER A 252 18.75 33.50 6.34
C SER A 252 17.62 32.59 5.94
N LYS A 253 17.60 32.13 4.68
CA LYS A 253 16.62 31.19 4.14
C LYS A 253 17.08 29.71 4.24
N ALA A 254 18.35 29.48 4.64
CA ALA A 254 18.90 28.14 4.71
C ALA A 254 18.65 27.48 6.05
N THR A 255 18.27 26.21 6.04
CA THR A 255 18.16 25.38 7.23
C THR A 255 19.51 24.77 7.56
N ARG A 256 19.99 24.97 8.80
CA ARG A 256 21.27 24.43 9.28
C ARG A 256 21.05 23.07 9.96
N THR A 257 21.87 22.09 9.57
CA THR A 257 21.91 20.76 10.22
C THR A 257 23.37 20.40 10.48
N GLY A 258 23.83 20.59 11.72
CA GLY A 258 25.26 20.46 12.08
C GLY A 258 26.10 21.49 11.34
N ASP A 259 27.10 21.01 10.57
CA ASP A 259 28.00 21.86 9.77
C ASP A 259 27.51 22.11 8.34
N ARG A 260 26.35 21.51 7.99
CA ARG A 260 25.77 21.61 6.66
C ARG A 260 24.55 22.53 6.63
N TYR A 261 24.39 23.18 5.50
CA TYR A 261 23.25 24.03 5.21
C TYR A 261 22.47 23.48 4.02
N ARG A 262 21.16 23.58 4.11
CA ARG A 262 20.23 23.18 3.08
C ARG A 262 19.38 24.38 2.69
N LEU A 263 19.33 24.68 1.41
CA LEU A 263 18.58 25.82 0.86
C LEU A 263 17.76 25.36 -0.33
N GLN A 264 16.48 25.63 -0.28
CA GLN A 264 15.58 25.39 -1.40
C GLN A 264 15.33 26.70 -2.16
N VAL A 265 15.43 26.64 -3.49
CA VAL A 265 15.30 27.80 -4.38
C VAL A 265 14.49 27.43 -5.62
N ALA A 266 13.86 28.40 -6.26
CA ALA A 266 13.23 28.21 -7.56
C ALA A 266 14.30 27.87 -8.63
N GLU A 267 13.92 27.13 -9.65
CA GLU A 267 14.85 26.70 -10.71
C GLU A 267 15.51 27.91 -11.40
N GLU A 268 14.71 28.97 -11.64
CA GLU A 268 15.17 30.20 -12.27
C GLU A 268 16.22 30.97 -11.43
N GLU A 269 16.16 30.83 -10.10
CA GLU A 269 17.06 31.50 -9.18
C GLU A 269 18.35 30.71 -8.90
N LEU A 270 18.42 29.44 -9.33
CA LEU A 270 19.48 28.50 -8.97
C LEU A 270 20.89 29.06 -9.18
N TYR A 271 21.16 29.52 -10.39
CA TYR A 271 22.52 29.98 -10.74
C TYR A 271 22.92 31.24 -9.97
N ALA A 272 21.98 32.18 -9.79
CA ALA A 272 22.21 33.40 -9.04
C ALA A 272 22.53 33.11 -7.56
N VAL A 273 21.79 32.15 -6.98
CA VAL A 273 22.03 31.71 -5.59
C VAL A 273 23.34 30.95 -5.44
N ILE A 274 23.69 30.09 -6.40
CA ILE A 274 25.02 29.42 -6.42
C ILE A 274 26.18 30.44 -6.41
N GLU A 275 26.08 31.47 -7.23
CA GLU A 275 27.11 32.52 -7.25
C GLU A 275 27.20 33.30 -5.93
N GLN A 276 26.08 33.64 -5.33
CA GLN A 276 26.04 34.28 -4.01
C GLN A 276 26.67 33.39 -2.92
N LEU A 277 26.35 32.08 -2.92
CA LEU A 277 26.92 31.13 -1.98
C LEU A 277 28.42 30.97 -2.14
N ARG A 278 28.92 30.89 -3.38
CA ARG A 278 30.38 30.86 -3.67
C ARG A 278 31.09 32.13 -3.22
N GLY A 279 30.47 33.29 -3.50
CA GLY A 279 30.98 34.57 -3.03
C GLY A 279 31.00 34.71 -1.50
N ALA A 280 30.11 34.03 -0.81
CA ALA A 280 30.06 33.95 0.65
C ALA A 280 31.03 32.93 1.26
N GLY A 281 31.82 32.21 0.46
CA GLY A 281 32.76 31.18 0.92
C GLY A 281 32.08 29.82 1.20
N ALA A 282 30.94 29.54 0.59
CA ALA A 282 30.30 28.25 0.69
C ALA A 282 30.96 27.23 -0.24
N ARG A 283 31.05 25.98 0.25
CA ARG A 283 31.40 24.81 -0.54
C ARG A 283 30.12 24.05 -0.86
N ILE A 284 29.71 24.05 -2.12
CA ILE A 284 28.52 23.32 -2.57
C ILE A 284 28.86 21.82 -2.59
N LEU A 285 28.03 21.01 -1.94
CA LEU A 285 28.17 19.56 -1.85
C LEU A 285 27.30 18.84 -2.90
N SER A 286 26.06 19.29 -3.06
CA SER A 286 25.15 18.78 -4.08
C SER A 286 24.11 19.82 -4.45
N VAL A 287 23.58 19.67 -5.66
CA VAL A 287 22.38 20.35 -6.17
C VAL A 287 21.46 19.27 -6.70
N SER A 288 20.23 19.23 -6.23
CA SER A 288 19.25 18.23 -6.64
C SER A 288 17.86 18.84 -6.83
N GLU A 289 17.10 18.30 -7.74
CA GLU A 289 15.69 18.66 -7.90
C GLU A 289 14.90 18.29 -6.66
N VAL A 290 14.07 19.21 -6.18
CA VAL A 290 13.04 18.91 -5.19
C VAL A 290 11.79 18.53 -5.95
N LYS A 291 11.49 17.24 -5.96
CA LYS A 291 10.25 16.71 -6.52
C LYS A 291 9.25 16.59 -5.39
N ALA A 292 8.01 16.96 -5.67
CA ALA A 292 6.92 16.62 -4.77
C ALA A 292 6.90 15.09 -4.55
N THR A 293 6.68 14.66 -3.34
CA THR A 293 6.63 13.24 -2.98
C THR A 293 5.18 12.77 -2.92
N LEU A 294 4.96 11.47 -3.10
CA LEU A 294 3.64 10.87 -2.85
C LEU A 294 3.16 11.14 -1.42
N GLU A 295 4.09 11.29 -0.48
CA GLU A 295 3.80 11.63 0.91
C GLU A 295 3.22 13.04 1.05
N GLU A 296 3.82 14.04 0.41
CA GLU A 296 3.29 15.42 0.40
C GLU A 296 1.91 15.50 -0.27
N PHE A 297 1.76 14.86 -1.42
CA PHE A 297 0.46 14.77 -2.09
C PHE A 297 -0.60 14.13 -1.17
N PHE A 298 -0.26 13.03 -0.52
CA PHE A 298 -1.13 12.33 0.40
C PHE A 298 -1.49 13.18 1.63
N MET A 299 -0.51 13.85 2.23
CA MET A 299 -0.74 14.72 3.40
C MET A 299 -1.67 15.87 3.05
N ASN A 300 -1.50 16.51 1.91
CA ASN A 300 -2.38 17.59 1.43
C ASN A 300 -3.84 17.09 1.28
N LEU A 301 -4.05 15.88 0.76
CA LEU A 301 -5.38 15.29 0.65
C LEU A 301 -6.02 15.00 2.00
N VAL A 302 -5.24 14.49 2.96
CA VAL A 302 -5.72 14.20 4.32
C VAL A 302 -6.08 15.48 5.06
N GLU A 303 -5.28 16.54 4.93
CA GLU A 303 -5.55 17.84 5.54
C GLU A 303 -6.80 18.51 4.95
N ALA A 304 -6.96 18.45 3.63
CA ALA A 304 -8.16 18.96 2.95
C ALA A 304 -9.43 18.22 3.40
N ASP A 305 -9.37 16.90 3.53
CA ASP A 305 -10.51 16.09 4.01
C ASP A 305 -10.88 16.41 5.46
N ARG A 306 -9.89 16.59 6.33
CA ARG A 306 -10.10 17.01 7.73
C ARG A 306 -10.72 18.39 7.85
N ALA A 307 -10.27 19.34 7.02
CA ALA A 307 -10.82 20.69 6.99
C ALA A 307 -12.29 20.68 6.53
N GLN A 308 -12.64 19.86 5.53
CA GLN A 308 -14.02 19.69 5.07
C GLN A 308 -14.91 19.07 6.15
N ALA A 309 -14.42 18.02 6.84
CA ALA A 309 -15.16 17.38 7.93
C ALA A 309 -15.45 18.34 9.09
N ALA A 310 -14.45 19.15 9.48
CA ALA A 310 -14.62 20.15 10.53
C ALA A 310 -15.64 21.26 10.15
N ALA A 311 -15.64 21.68 8.88
CA ALA A 311 -16.59 22.68 8.38
C ALA A 311 -18.05 22.18 8.41
N VAL A 312 -18.28 20.89 8.14
CA VAL A 312 -19.62 20.28 8.19
C VAL A 312 -20.12 20.16 9.64
N GLU A 313 -19.26 19.84 10.60
CA GLU A 313 -19.64 19.78 12.02
C GLU A 313 -20.06 21.15 12.58
N VAL A 314 -19.41 22.25 12.16
CA VAL A 314 -19.73 23.62 12.57
C VAL A 314 -21.03 24.12 11.93
N SER A 315 -21.37 23.66 10.72
CA SER A 315 -22.60 24.08 10.01
C SER A 315 -23.85 23.28 10.40
N GLY A 316 -23.71 22.19 11.15
CA GLY A 316 -24.78 21.27 11.58
C GLY A 316 -25.25 21.49 13.04
N THR A 317 -24.71 22.50 13.75
CA THR A 317 -25.17 23.00 15.06
C THR A 317 -25.96 24.26 14.89
#